data_15aef90948477a963a0d72cafe3cf1be
#
_entry.id   15aef90948477a963a0d72cafe3cf1be
#
_cell.length_a   1.000
_cell.length_b   1.000
_cell.length_c   1.000
_cell.angle_alpha   90.00
_cell.angle_beta   90.00
_cell.angle_gamma   90.00
#
_symmetry.space_group_name_H-M   'P 1'
#
loop_
_entity.id
_entity.type
_entity.pdbx_description
1 polymer ?
#
loop_
_entity_poly.entity_id
_entity_poly.type
_entity_poly.pdbx_seq_one_letter_code
_entity_poly.pdbx_strand_id
1 'polypeptide(L)'
;GWFSRWSEQIVRREAEDLAQDVKEMLQLGSMNLFLLRGGTNFGFISGCSARKTKDLPQITSYDFDAPITEWGQPTEKYYAVQRVTHEVFPELEQMEPISRQAKAYGSFPLLGTANLLDVAADITEEILLDYPQPMEQIGQNHGYILYRSDIKNQYHEERLKALETHDRCHFYVNQEHLATQYREEIGDEMLFSADT
;
A
#
# COMPACT_ATOMS: atom_id res chain seq x y z
N GLY A 1 -6.13 -5.84 11.54
CA GLY A 1 -6.12 -4.78 10.53
C GLY A 1 -6.55 -5.29 9.16
N TRP A 2 -6.69 -4.40 8.21
CA TRP A 2 -7.02 -4.69 6.82
C TRP A 2 -6.44 -3.62 5.89
N PHE A 3 -6.40 -3.90 4.59
CA PHE A 3 -5.94 -2.95 3.59
C PHE A 3 -6.83 -1.71 3.56
N SER A 4 -6.20 -0.56 3.39
CA SER A 4 -6.84 0.74 3.30
C SER A 4 -6.28 1.51 2.10
N ARG A 5 -6.95 2.58 1.69
CA ARG A 5 -6.43 3.48 0.68
C ARG A 5 -5.19 4.22 1.18
N TRP A 6 -4.41 4.73 0.25
CA TRP A 6 -3.31 5.64 0.55
C TRP A 6 -3.78 6.80 1.43
N SER A 7 -3.05 7.08 2.50
CA SER A 7 -3.36 8.11 3.52
C SER A 7 -4.57 7.82 4.43
N GLU A 8 -5.28 6.70 4.26
CA GLU A 8 -6.28 6.27 5.22
C GLU A 8 -5.61 5.64 6.46
N GLN A 9 -6.27 5.75 7.59
CA GLN A 9 -5.78 5.15 8.83
C GLN A 9 -5.91 3.62 8.78
N ILE A 10 -4.84 2.93 9.18
CA ILE A 10 -4.89 1.47 9.35
C ILE A 10 -5.76 1.14 10.56
N VAL A 11 -6.78 0.32 10.33
CA VAL A 11 -7.69 -0.14 11.38
C VAL A 11 -6.94 -1.03 12.36
N ARG A 12 -7.04 -0.72 13.64
CA ARG A 12 -6.49 -1.50 14.74
C ARG A 12 -7.60 -2.13 15.56
N ARG A 13 -7.28 -3.22 16.22
CA ARG A 13 -8.16 -3.91 17.15
C ARG A 13 -7.47 -4.03 18.51
N GLU A 14 -8.22 -3.84 19.59
CA GLU A 14 -7.70 -3.99 20.94
C GLU A 14 -7.24 -5.42 21.21
N ALA A 15 -6.17 -5.55 22.00
CA ALA A 15 -5.56 -6.85 22.27
C ALA A 15 -6.50 -7.79 23.03
N GLU A 16 -7.24 -7.26 23.99
CA GLU A 16 -8.17 -8.04 24.81
C GLU A 16 -9.39 -8.52 24.02
N ASP A 17 -9.89 -7.73 23.07
CA ASP A 17 -10.98 -8.16 22.17
C ASP A 17 -10.56 -9.37 21.31
N LEU A 18 -9.34 -9.34 20.81
CA LEU A 18 -8.78 -10.47 20.06
C LEU A 18 -8.61 -11.70 20.99
N ALA A 19 -8.06 -11.49 22.18
CA ALA A 19 -7.83 -12.56 23.13
C ALA A 19 -9.14 -13.25 23.55
N GLN A 20 -10.20 -12.48 23.76
CA GLN A 20 -11.52 -13.02 24.10
C GLN A 20 -12.06 -13.93 22.99
N ASP A 21 -12.01 -13.48 21.72
CA ASP A 21 -12.42 -14.31 20.58
C ASP A 21 -11.58 -15.60 20.48
N VAL A 22 -10.27 -15.50 20.69
CA VAL A 22 -9.36 -16.66 20.69
C VAL A 22 -9.77 -17.63 21.77
N LYS A 23 -10.01 -17.17 22.99
CA LYS A 23 -10.44 -18.00 24.12
C LYS A 23 -11.74 -18.74 23.83
N GLU A 24 -12.75 -18.03 23.34
CA GLU A 24 -14.05 -18.62 23.00
C GLU A 24 -13.91 -19.69 21.90
N MET A 25 -13.14 -19.41 20.86
CA MET A 25 -12.91 -20.36 19.78
C MET A 25 -12.15 -21.61 20.25
N LEU A 26 -11.13 -21.46 21.09
CA LEU A 26 -10.37 -22.59 21.63
C LEU A 26 -11.18 -23.49 22.56
N GLN A 27 -12.18 -22.93 23.24
CA GLN A 27 -13.13 -23.71 24.04
C GLN A 27 -14.12 -24.53 23.20
N LEU A 28 -14.39 -24.08 21.97
CA LEU A 28 -15.34 -24.74 21.07
C LEU A 28 -14.66 -25.69 20.07
N GLY A 29 -13.37 -25.47 19.76
CA GLY A 29 -12.66 -26.28 18.78
C GLY A 29 -11.30 -25.70 18.41
N SER A 30 -10.88 -25.97 17.18
CA SER A 30 -9.61 -25.51 16.64
C SER A 30 -9.77 -24.16 15.93
N MET A 31 -8.71 -23.35 15.95
CA MET A 31 -8.66 -22.10 15.20
C MET A 31 -7.32 -21.91 14.50
N ASN A 32 -7.32 -21.03 13.53
CA ASN A 32 -6.12 -20.56 12.85
C ASN A 32 -6.19 -19.05 12.71
N LEU A 33 -5.15 -18.36 13.18
CA LEU A 33 -5.00 -16.92 13.02
C LEU A 33 -4.20 -16.61 11.76
N PHE A 34 -4.78 -15.87 10.87
CA PHE A 34 -4.09 -15.27 9.72
C PHE A 34 -3.98 -13.76 9.96
N LEU A 35 -2.82 -13.22 10.30
CA LEU A 35 -1.43 -13.68 10.41
C LEU A 35 -0.91 -13.60 11.86
N LEU A 36 0.12 -14.38 12.19
CA LEU A 36 0.92 -14.14 13.39
C LEU A 36 1.90 -12.98 13.20
N ARG A 37 2.52 -12.90 12.00
CA ARG A 37 3.43 -11.84 11.56
C ARG A 37 3.26 -11.62 10.05
N GLY A 38 3.06 -10.38 9.63
CA GLY A 38 2.86 -10.06 8.22
C GLY A 38 4.15 -9.94 7.42
N GLY A 39 5.12 -9.21 7.90
CA GLY A 39 6.39 -8.95 7.21
C GLY A 39 6.40 -7.69 6.36
N THR A 40 7.32 -7.61 5.41
CA THR A 40 7.59 -6.43 4.58
C THR A 40 7.48 -6.78 3.09
N ASN A 41 6.74 -5.99 2.35
CA ASN A 41 6.72 -6.02 0.89
C ASN A 41 7.78 -5.06 0.34
N PHE A 42 8.93 -5.57 -0.07
CA PHE A 42 10.01 -4.74 -0.58
C PHE A 42 9.78 -4.32 -2.03
N GLY A 43 10.28 -3.13 -2.38
CA GLY A 43 10.19 -2.60 -3.74
C GLY A 43 8.72 -2.37 -4.16
N PHE A 44 8.39 -2.73 -5.40
CA PHE A 44 7.08 -2.55 -6.01
C PHE A 44 6.29 -3.86 -6.17
N ILE A 45 6.55 -4.84 -5.31
CA ILE A 45 5.90 -6.15 -5.39
C ILE A 45 4.67 -6.29 -4.49
N SER A 46 4.26 -5.21 -3.83
CA SER A 46 3.00 -5.17 -3.08
C SER A 46 1.83 -5.40 -4.02
N GLY A 47 0.84 -6.14 -3.55
CA GLY A 47 -0.38 -6.38 -4.31
C GLY A 47 -1.48 -5.38 -4.00
N CYS A 48 -2.69 -5.73 -4.41
CA CYS A 48 -3.90 -4.97 -4.17
C CYS A 48 -5.06 -5.90 -3.84
N SER A 49 -5.91 -5.54 -2.90
CA SER A 49 -7.19 -6.23 -2.68
C SER A 49 -8.27 -5.55 -3.51
N ALA A 50 -8.53 -6.10 -4.70
CA ALA A 50 -9.57 -5.59 -5.59
C ALA A 50 -10.97 -5.89 -5.05
N ARG A 51 -11.79 -4.87 -4.96
CA ARG A 51 -13.22 -4.94 -4.64
C ARG A 51 -13.98 -4.38 -5.83
N LYS A 52 -15.11 -4.89 -6.18
CA LYS A 52 -15.92 -4.51 -7.36
C LYS A 52 -15.54 -3.17 -8.04
N THR A 53 -15.63 -2.08 -7.30
CA THR A 53 -15.34 -0.71 -7.77
C THR A 53 -14.19 -0.05 -7.01
N LYS A 54 -13.59 -0.71 -6.03
CA LYS A 54 -12.58 -0.13 -5.14
C LYS A 54 -11.36 -1.02 -5.05
N ASP A 55 -10.19 -0.46 -5.26
CA ASP A 55 -8.93 -1.10 -5.03
C ASP A 55 -8.32 -0.62 -3.69
N LEU A 56 -7.85 -1.58 -2.91
CA LEU A 56 -7.21 -1.34 -1.63
C LEU A 56 -5.74 -1.78 -1.73
N PRO A 57 -4.83 -0.87 -2.11
CA PRO A 57 -3.43 -1.23 -2.31
C PRO A 57 -2.77 -1.64 -1.00
N GLN A 58 -1.90 -2.63 -1.10
CA GLN A 58 -1.01 -3.00 0.00
C GLN A 58 0.15 -2.00 0.07
N ILE A 59 0.44 -1.54 1.27
CA ILE A 59 1.63 -0.72 1.53
C ILE A 59 2.86 -1.60 1.77
N THR A 60 4.03 -0.98 1.86
CA THR A 60 5.31 -1.67 2.12
C THR A 60 5.25 -2.54 3.37
N SER A 61 4.73 -2.03 4.47
CA SER A 61 4.53 -2.82 5.68
C SER A 61 3.30 -3.71 5.55
N TYR A 62 3.44 -5.00 5.76
CA TYR A 62 2.35 -5.96 5.87
C TYR A 62 2.03 -6.29 7.33
N ASP A 63 2.35 -5.40 8.25
CA ASP A 63 2.15 -5.58 9.70
C ASP A 63 0.64 -5.74 10.02
N PHE A 64 -0.18 -4.81 9.51
CA PHE A 64 -1.63 -4.80 9.71
C PHE A 64 -2.08 -5.13 11.14
N ASP A 65 -1.32 -4.66 12.13
CA ASP A 65 -1.64 -4.81 13.53
C ASP A 65 -1.61 -6.29 14.01
N ALA A 66 -0.66 -7.05 13.47
CA ALA A 66 -0.41 -8.45 13.81
C ALA A 66 0.13 -8.62 15.25
N PRO A 67 0.02 -9.83 15.84
CA PRO A 67 0.58 -10.12 17.16
C PRO A 67 2.09 -9.93 17.25
N ILE A 68 2.83 -10.15 16.17
CA ILE A 68 4.27 -9.87 16.09
C ILE A 68 4.49 -8.79 15.03
N THR A 69 5.23 -7.74 15.38
CA THR A 69 5.56 -6.65 14.45
C THR A 69 6.37 -7.12 13.26
N GLU A 70 6.39 -6.30 12.21
CA GLU A 70 7.19 -6.52 10.99
C GLU A 70 8.67 -6.84 11.29
N TRP A 71 9.27 -6.20 12.29
CA TRP A 71 10.66 -6.43 12.70
C TRP A 71 10.85 -7.51 13.77
N GLY A 72 9.77 -8.24 14.12
CA GLY A 72 9.84 -9.41 14.99
C GLY A 72 9.68 -9.15 16.48
N GLN A 73 9.14 -8.00 16.88
CA GLN A 73 8.85 -7.66 18.26
C GLN A 73 7.44 -8.14 18.65
N PRO A 74 7.26 -8.91 19.73
CA PRO A 74 5.94 -9.23 20.27
C PRO A 74 5.18 -7.97 20.69
N THR A 75 3.88 -7.95 20.44
CA THR A 75 2.97 -6.88 20.84
C THR A 75 2.10 -7.29 22.01
N GLU A 76 1.32 -6.38 22.55
CA GLU A 76 0.31 -6.68 23.57
C GLU A 76 -0.66 -7.80 23.12
N LYS A 77 -0.99 -7.85 21.82
CA LYS A 77 -1.81 -8.92 21.25
C LYS A 77 -1.16 -10.29 21.37
N TYR A 78 0.14 -10.38 21.14
CA TYR A 78 0.87 -11.63 21.31
C TYR A 78 0.73 -12.16 22.74
N TYR A 79 0.98 -11.33 23.73
CA TYR A 79 0.91 -11.72 25.13
C TYR A 79 -0.52 -12.01 25.58
N ALA A 80 -1.50 -11.25 25.09
CA ALA A 80 -2.91 -11.50 25.38
C ALA A 80 -3.38 -12.86 24.83
N VAL A 81 -3.01 -13.18 23.58
CA VAL A 81 -3.32 -14.50 22.97
C VAL A 81 -2.59 -15.63 23.69
N GLN A 82 -1.30 -15.45 24.01
CA GLN A 82 -0.53 -16.45 24.78
C GLN A 82 -1.18 -16.74 26.13
N ARG A 83 -1.58 -15.71 26.86
CA ARG A 83 -2.26 -15.83 28.16
C ARG A 83 -3.55 -16.65 28.05
N VAL A 84 -4.46 -16.30 27.15
CA VAL A 84 -5.74 -17.00 27.03
C VAL A 84 -5.58 -18.42 26.48
N THR A 85 -4.58 -18.66 25.65
CA THR A 85 -4.24 -20.02 25.19
C THR A 85 -3.83 -20.89 26.37
N HIS A 86 -2.99 -20.37 27.26
CA HIS A 86 -2.57 -21.13 28.47
C HIS A 86 -3.71 -21.28 29.50
N GLU A 87 -4.65 -20.31 29.56
CA GLU A 87 -5.84 -20.46 30.38
C GLU A 87 -6.73 -21.64 29.92
N VAL A 88 -6.81 -21.90 28.62
CA VAL A 88 -7.60 -23.00 28.04
C VAL A 88 -6.82 -24.30 28.05
N PHE A 89 -5.51 -24.25 27.79
CA PHE A 89 -4.61 -25.40 27.70
C PHE A 89 -3.39 -25.22 28.61
N PRO A 90 -3.55 -25.39 29.93
CA PRO A 90 -2.48 -25.15 30.91
C PRO A 90 -1.30 -26.13 30.78
N GLU A 91 -1.48 -27.25 30.08
CA GLU A 91 -0.43 -28.24 29.81
C GLU A 91 0.56 -27.79 28.72
N LEU A 92 0.23 -26.73 27.93
CA LEU A 92 1.13 -26.24 26.92
C LEU A 92 2.27 -25.44 27.55
N GLU A 93 3.49 -25.74 27.14
CA GLU A 93 4.67 -24.97 27.54
C GLU A 93 4.59 -23.53 26.99
N GLN A 94 4.75 -22.57 27.89
CA GLN A 94 4.89 -21.17 27.46
C GLN A 94 6.32 -20.89 27.06
N MET A 95 6.51 -20.54 25.78
CA MET A 95 7.81 -20.11 25.28
C MET A 95 7.90 -18.59 25.35
N GLU A 96 8.97 -18.09 25.99
CA GLU A 96 9.27 -16.67 25.97
C GLU A 96 9.73 -16.23 24.57
N PRO A 97 9.10 -15.22 23.98
CA PRO A 97 9.48 -14.77 22.67
C PRO A 97 10.86 -14.08 22.72
N ILE A 98 11.64 -14.28 21.66
CA ILE A 98 12.93 -13.60 21.50
C ILE A 98 12.66 -12.13 21.21
N SER A 99 12.92 -11.26 22.17
CA SER A 99 12.87 -9.82 21.97
C SER A 99 14.11 -9.36 21.19
N ARG A 100 13.87 -8.61 20.12
CA ARG A 100 14.95 -7.97 19.36
C ARG A 100 15.15 -6.53 19.84
N GLN A 101 16.41 -6.15 19.97
CA GLN A 101 16.73 -4.78 20.36
C GLN A 101 16.56 -3.84 19.16
N ALA A 102 15.78 -2.78 19.37
CA ALA A 102 15.71 -1.66 18.44
C ALA A 102 16.73 -0.59 18.82
N LYS A 103 17.33 0.06 17.83
CA LYS A 103 18.28 1.15 18.02
C LYS A 103 17.75 2.41 17.34
N ALA A 104 17.74 3.51 18.08
CA ALA A 104 17.48 4.83 17.53
C ALA A 104 18.76 5.40 16.93
N TYR A 105 18.73 5.79 15.65
CA TYR A 105 19.88 6.39 14.96
C TYR A 105 19.84 7.92 14.96
N GLY A 106 18.81 8.53 15.55
CA GLY A 106 18.62 9.98 15.58
C GLY A 106 17.94 10.53 14.34
N SER A 107 18.09 11.83 14.14
CA SER A 107 17.53 12.55 12.99
C SER A 107 18.63 12.91 12.00
N PHE A 108 18.36 12.72 10.72
CA PHE A 108 19.28 13.06 9.65
C PHE A 108 18.65 14.12 8.75
N PRO A 109 19.34 15.22 8.41
CA PRO A 109 18.84 16.17 7.45
C PRO A 109 18.84 15.56 6.05
N LEU A 110 17.83 15.88 5.26
CA LEU A 110 17.87 15.63 3.82
C LEU A 110 18.91 16.56 3.19
N LEU A 111 19.82 16.00 2.40
CA LEU A 111 20.86 16.77 1.72
C LEU A 111 20.36 17.39 0.41
N GLY A 112 19.27 16.87 -0.16
CA GLY A 112 18.64 17.37 -1.36
C GLY A 112 17.40 16.56 -1.72
N THR A 113 16.58 17.13 -2.58
CA THR A 113 15.41 16.50 -3.21
C THR A 113 15.41 16.81 -4.70
N ALA A 114 14.84 15.92 -5.50
CA ALA A 114 14.59 16.16 -6.92
C ALA A 114 13.11 15.88 -7.21
N ASN A 115 12.52 16.69 -8.09
CA ASN A 115 11.20 16.40 -8.60
C ASN A 115 11.31 15.23 -9.58
N LEU A 116 10.45 14.22 -9.42
CA LEU A 116 10.47 13.03 -10.25
C LEU A 116 10.29 13.35 -11.75
N LEU A 117 9.43 14.29 -12.08
CA LEU A 117 9.18 14.67 -13.48
C LEU A 117 10.39 15.33 -14.13
N ASP A 118 11.20 16.07 -13.36
CA ASP A 118 12.40 16.72 -13.87
C ASP A 118 13.54 15.73 -14.15
N VAL A 119 13.61 14.66 -13.36
CA VAL A 119 14.70 13.66 -13.46
C VAL A 119 14.28 12.36 -14.16
N ALA A 120 13.04 12.28 -14.65
CA ALA A 120 12.51 11.05 -15.25
C ALA A 120 13.38 10.54 -16.39
N ALA A 121 13.85 11.43 -17.27
CA ALA A 121 14.71 11.07 -18.41
C ALA A 121 16.10 10.56 -17.99
N ASP A 122 16.56 10.88 -16.79
CA ASP A 122 17.86 10.42 -16.27
C ASP A 122 17.80 9.05 -15.62
N ILE A 123 16.60 8.61 -15.21
CA ILE A 123 16.41 7.37 -14.42
C ILE A 123 15.60 6.29 -15.16
N THR A 124 15.10 6.58 -16.34
CA THR A 124 14.30 5.64 -17.14
C THR A 124 14.60 5.78 -18.63
N GLU A 125 14.29 4.75 -19.41
CA GLU A 125 14.35 4.79 -20.86
C GLU A 125 13.03 5.29 -21.44
N GLU A 126 13.09 6.15 -22.47
CA GLU A 126 11.92 6.62 -23.19
C GLU A 126 11.57 5.65 -24.32
N ILE A 127 10.32 5.24 -24.39
CA ILE A 127 9.77 4.41 -25.46
C ILE A 127 8.75 5.26 -26.23
N LEU A 128 8.97 5.44 -27.53
CA LEU A 128 8.06 6.19 -28.39
C LEU A 128 6.98 5.26 -28.95
N LEU A 129 5.73 5.62 -28.74
CA LEU A 129 4.57 4.84 -29.16
C LEU A 129 3.54 5.78 -29.82
N ASP A 130 2.77 5.28 -30.77
CA ASP A 130 1.69 6.04 -31.41
C ASP A 130 0.50 6.31 -30.47
N TYR A 131 0.32 5.46 -29.46
CA TYR A 131 -0.69 5.56 -28.40
C TYR A 131 -0.24 4.82 -27.13
N PRO A 132 -0.78 5.18 -25.96
CA PRO A 132 -0.43 4.54 -24.71
C PRO A 132 -0.72 3.03 -24.72
N GLN A 133 0.23 2.24 -24.24
CA GLN A 133 0.08 0.80 -24.05
C GLN A 133 0.24 0.43 -22.58
N PRO A 134 -0.40 -0.66 -22.11
CA PRO A 134 -0.16 -1.17 -20.76
C PRO A 134 1.30 -1.50 -20.52
N MET A 135 1.76 -1.32 -19.27
CA MET A 135 3.16 -1.55 -18.92
C MET A 135 3.63 -2.99 -19.20
N GLU A 136 2.75 -3.97 -19.13
CA GLU A 136 3.07 -5.36 -19.42
C GLU A 136 3.44 -5.58 -20.90
N GLN A 137 2.86 -4.81 -21.81
CA GLN A 137 3.17 -4.90 -23.25
C GLN A 137 4.53 -4.30 -23.59
N ILE A 138 5.03 -3.40 -22.75
CA ILE A 138 6.38 -2.84 -22.89
C ILE A 138 7.41 -3.55 -21.98
N GLY A 139 7.04 -4.70 -21.39
CA GLY A 139 7.96 -5.54 -20.64
C GLY A 139 8.12 -5.19 -19.16
N GLN A 140 7.26 -4.34 -18.62
CA GLN A 140 7.24 -3.97 -17.20
C GLN A 140 5.98 -4.55 -16.54
N ASN A 141 6.12 -5.22 -15.39
CA ASN A 141 4.99 -5.84 -14.71
C ASN A 141 4.75 -5.32 -13.29
N HIS A 142 5.51 -4.33 -12.85
CA HIS A 142 5.37 -3.67 -11.55
C HIS A 142 6.05 -2.31 -11.53
N GLY A 143 5.71 -1.48 -10.56
CA GLY A 143 6.30 -0.16 -10.37
C GLY A 143 5.45 0.97 -10.93
N TYR A 144 6.09 1.96 -11.53
CA TYR A 144 5.45 3.14 -12.10
C TYR A 144 5.72 3.22 -13.59
N ILE A 145 4.77 3.79 -14.31
CA ILE A 145 4.92 4.19 -15.71
C ILE A 145 4.51 5.66 -15.86
N LEU A 146 5.27 6.42 -16.61
CA LEU A 146 4.96 7.80 -16.97
C LEU A 146 4.60 7.86 -18.46
N TYR A 147 3.36 8.22 -18.74
CA TYR A 147 2.92 8.53 -20.11
C TYR A 147 3.03 10.03 -20.32
N ARG A 148 3.69 10.43 -21.40
CA ARG A 148 3.81 11.82 -21.82
C ARG A 148 3.29 11.99 -23.24
N SER A 149 2.50 13.02 -23.46
CA SER A 149 2.01 13.40 -24.79
C SER A 149 2.02 14.91 -24.93
N ASP A 150 2.45 15.40 -26.11
CA ASP A 150 2.40 16.82 -26.43
C ASP A 150 1.08 17.14 -27.16
N ILE A 151 0.31 18.07 -26.62
CA ILE A 151 -0.93 18.53 -27.22
C ILE A 151 -0.61 19.67 -28.20
N LYS A 152 -0.86 19.44 -29.50
CA LYS A 152 -0.53 20.37 -30.55
C LYS A 152 -1.60 21.40 -30.87
N ASN A 153 -2.86 21.08 -30.63
CA ASN A 153 -4.01 21.95 -30.85
C ASN A 153 -4.57 22.36 -29.50
N GLN A 154 -4.49 23.64 -29.20
CA GLN A 154 -4.95 24.18 -27.92
C GLN A 154 -6.30 24.86 -28.15
N TYR A 155 -7.28 24.40 -27.38
CA TYR A 155 -8.55 25.07 -27.18
C TYR A 155 -8.55 25.68 -25.77
N HIS A 156 -9.42 26.65 -25.50
CA HIS A 156 -9.50 27.28 -24.18
C HIS A 156 -9.87 26.31 -23.07
N GLU A 157 -10.56 25.23 -23.40
CA GLU A 157 -10.90 24.15 -22.48
C GLU A 157 -10.67 22.81 -23.15
N GLU A 158 -9.80 22.00 -22.56
CA GLU A 158 -9.49 20.66 -23.02
C GLU A 158 -10.02 19.63 -22.04
N ARG A 159 -10.28 18.43 -22.55
CA ARG A 159 -10.84 17.32 -21.77
C ARG A 159 -9.90 16.14 -21.79
N LEU A 160 -9.59 15.65 -20.60
CA LEU A 160 -8.78 14.46 -20.40
C LEU A 160 -9.60 13.39 -19.71
N LYS A 161 -9.51 12.17 -20.24
CA LYS A 161 -10.13 10.99 -19.65
C LYS A 161 -9.22 9.79 -19.81
N ALA A 162 -8.91 9.12 -18.71
CA ALA A 162 -8.23 7.82 -18.76
C ALA A 162 -9.25 6.70 -18.95
N LEU A 163 -8.94 5.75 -19.80
CA LEU A 163 -9.81 4.58 -20.06
C LEU A 163 -9.03 3.31 -19.68
N GLU A 164 -9.74 2.35 -19.08
CA GLU A 164 -9.22 1.02 -18.73
C GLU A 164 -7.92 1.04 -17.92
N THR A 165 -7.73 2.08 -17.12
CA THR A 165 -6.54 2.28 -16.30
C THR A 165 -6.76 1.74 -14.89
N HIS A 166 -5.72 1.20 -14.31
CA HIS A 166 -5.59 0.72 -12.93
C HIS A 166 -4.21 1.18 -12.44
N ASP A 167 -3.92 1.34 -11.19
CA ASP A 167 -4.70 1.26 -9.94
C ASP A 167 -4.94 2.68 -9.41
N ARG A 168 -3.91 3.54 -9.45
CA ARG A 168 -3.90 4.94 -9.07
C ARG A 168 -3.17 5.77 -10.11
N CYS A 169 -3.85 6.77 -10.64
CA CYS A 169 -3.32 7.67 -11.66
C CYS A 169 -3.13 9.07 -11.10
N HIS A 170 -2.01 9.68 -11.43
CA HIS A 170 -1.75 11.10 -11.24
C HIS A 170 -1.70 11.77 -12.61
N PHE A 171 -2.45 12.84 -12.77
CA PHE A 171 -2.53 13.60 -14.01
C PHE A 171 -1.83 14.94 -13.82
N TYR A 172 -1.05 15.31 -14.81
CA TYR A 172 -0.28 16.55 -14.82
C TYR A 172 -0.48 17.27 -16.17
N VAL A 173 -0.54 18.58 -16.15
CA VAL A 173 -0.51 19.43 -17.33
C VAL A 173 0.65 20.41 -17.15
N ASN A 174 1.59 20.47 -18.09
CA ASN A 174 2.79 21.29 -17.98
C ASN A 174 3.52 21.13 -16.61
N GLN A 175 3.63 19.89 -16.14
CA GLN A 175 4.21 19.51 -14.83
C GLN A 175 3.38 19.92 -13.59
N GLU A 176 2.28 20.65 -13.75
CA GLU A 176 1.37 20.95 -12.65
C GLU A 176 0.38 19.81 -12.43
N HIS A 177 0.19 19.43 -11.17
CA HIS A 177 -0.73 18.36 -10.79
C HIS A 177 -2.18 18.79 -11.01
N LEU A 178 -2.88 18.08 -11.88
CA LEU A 178 -4.29 18.31 -12.20
C LEU A 178 -5.23 17.52 -11.30
N ALA A 179 -5.01 16.20 -11.20
CA ALA A 179 -5.88 15.30 -10.45
C ALA A 179 -5.16 14.01 -10.06
N THR A 180 -5.71 13.34 -9.04
CA THR A 180 -5.38 11.95 -8.69
C THR A 180 -6.67 11.15 -8.71
N GLN A 181 -6.69 10.05 -9.47
CA GLN A 181 -7.85 9.16 -9.56
C GLN A 181 -7.47 7.74 -9.14
N TYR A 182 -8.34 7.13 -8.36
CA TYR A 182 -8.36 5.69 -8.10
C TYR A 182 -9.38 5.01 -9.01
N ARG A 183 -9.42 3.69 -8.98
CA ARG A 183 -10.29 2.87 -9.86
C ARG A 183 -11.73 3.34 -9.96
N GLU A 184 -12.35 3.78 -8.87
CA GLU A 184 -13.73 4.26 -8.86
C GLU A 184 -13.93 5.62 -9.54
N GLU A 185 -12.88 6.43 -9.64
CA GLU A 185 -12.89 7.75 -10.29
C GLU A 185 -12.27 7.68 -11.71
N ILE A 186 -11.48 6.63 -12.00
CA ILE A 186 -10.85 6.46 -13.31
C ILE A 186 -11.93 6.33 -14.38
N GLY A 187 -11.85 7.21 -15.38
CA GLY A 187 -12.86 7.36 -16.41
C GLY A 187 -13.74 8.58 -16.23
N ASP A 188 -13.65 9.27 -15.07
CA ASP A 188 -14.23 10.59 -14.92
C ASP A 188 -13.46 11.61 -15.77
N GLU A 189 -14.21 12.53 -16.36
CA GLU A 189 -13.66 13.55 -17.23
C GLU A 189 -13.01 14.68 -16.42
N MET A 190 -11.80 15.07 -16.80
CA MET A 190 -11.08 16.19 -16.21
C MET A 190 -10.99 17.32 -17.22
N LEU A 191 -11.31 18.53 -16.77
CA LEU A 191 -11.20 19.74 -17.56
C LEU A 191 -9.91 20.47 -17.19
N PHE A 192 -9.20 20.98 -18.19
CA PHE A 192 -8.03 21.80 -17.95
C PHE A 192 -7.90 22.90 -19.04
N SER A 193 -7.25 23.98 -18.69
CA SER A 193 -6.88 25.02 -19.66
C SER A 193 -5.43 24.80 -20.10
N ALA A 194 -5.20 24.85 -21.38
CA ALA A 194 -3.87 24.75 -21.96
C ALA A 194 -3.23 26.14 -22.18
N ASP A 195 -3.84 27.19 -21.68
CA ASP A 195 -3.34 28.56 -21.77
C ASP A 195 -2.11 28.74 -20.86
N THR A 196 -0.93 28.42 -21.41
CA THR A 196 0.36 28.84 -20.85
C THR A 196 1.38 29.07 -21.97
#